data_fa7784a8674a6b56b6e7f903422c51bf
#
_entry.id   fa7784a8674a6b56b6e7f903422c51bf
#
_cell.length_a   1.000
_cell.length_b   1.000
_cell.length_c   1.000
_cell.angle_alpha   90.00
_cell.angle_beta   90.00
_cell.angle_gamma   90.00
#
_symmetry.space_group_name_H-M   'P 1'
#
loop_
_entity.id
_entity.type
_entity.pdbx_description
1 polymer ?
#
loop_
_entity_poly.entity_id
_entity_poly.type
_entity_poly.pdbx_seq_one_letter_code
_entity_poly.pdbx_strand_id
1 'polypeptide(L)'
;SYSYNIKRDEIGERFTVKVTVIDVGGREVSQDVLVTMDGDFASPTFTIAPDATVTVLMKSETKFKLSFTVTDDRILDYVIINIPGIDGFDNRRVEADGKSSLSFTEQIILPNEVQSYNITMTAVDAKGKETTTTSTINVSEMPDFSKMYLADVKTVEELNSDVFGVPMLINHTGEFQYRARYYNKTAGTEIFFLPQKTNFTPICFGL
;
A
#
# COMPACT_ATOMS: atom_id res chain seq x y z
N SER A 1 -19.90 12.73 43.63
CA SER A 1 -19.38 11.87 42.55
C SER A 1 -17.94 11.50 42.85
N TYR A 2 -17.62 10.25 42.61
CA TYR A 2 -16.25 9.74 42.74
C TYR A 2 -15.74 9.49 41.32
N SER A 3 -14.46 9.84 41.04
CA SER A 3 -13.78 9.55 39.80
C SER A 3 -12.50 8.77 40.10
N TYR A 4 -12.27 7.71 39.38
CA TYR A 4 -11.02 6.96 39.40
C TYR A 4 -10.33 7.15 38.06
N ASN A 5 -9.04 7.57 38.09
CA ASN A 5 -8.24 7.70 36.90
C ASN A 5 -7.54 6.36 36.63
N ILE A 6 -7.97 5.68 35.59
CA ILE A 6 -7.37 4.42 35.17
C ILE A 6 -6.01 4.71 34.54
N LYS A 7 -4.98 4.04 35.01
CA LYS A 7 -3.64 4.18 34.45
C LYS A 7 -3.50 3.38 33.15
N ARG A 8 -2.61 3.82 32.29
CA ARG A 8 -2.38 3.21 30.96
C ARG A 8 -1.91 1.75 31.05
N ASP A 9 -1.21 1.37 32.10
CA ASP A 9 -0.73 0.03 32.41
C ASP A 9 -1.84 -0.93 32.95
N GLU A 10 -2.98 -0.39 33.37
CA GLU A 10 -4.14 -1.16 33.84
C GLU A 10 -5.09 -1.58 32.69
N ILE A 11 -4.83 -1.16 31.46
CA ILE A 11 -5.66 -1.51 30.29
C ILE A 11 -5.57 -3.02 30.01
N GLY A 12 -6.71 -3.69 29.91
CA GLY A 12 -6.81 -5.13 29.73
C GLY A 12 -7.05 -5.91 31.02
N GLU A 13 -6.96 -5.25 32.17
CA GLU A 13 -7.26 -5.88 33.47
C GLU A 13 -8.75 -5.83 33.78
N ARG A 14 -9.16 -6.80 34.59
CA ARG A 14 -10.50 -6.84 35.22
C ARG A 14 -10.33 -6.62 36.70
N PHE A 15 -11.04 -5.65 37.22
CA PHE A 15 -11.05 -5.42 38.68
C PHE A 15 -12.47 -5.19 39.19
N THR A 16 -12.68 -5.52 40.44
CA THR A 16 -13.97 -5.35 41.09
C THR A 16 -13.91 -4.13 41.98
N VAL A 17 -14.81 -3.19 41.74
CA VAL A 17 -15.04 -2.04 42.62
C VAL A 17 -16.16 -2.36 43.55
N LYS A 18 -15.89 -2.47 44.87
CA LYS A 18 -16.91 -2.60 45.89
C LYS A 18 -17.46 -1.22 46.24
N VAL A 19 -18.71 -1.00 45.94
CA VAL A 19 -19.44 0.21 46.35
C VAL A 19 -20.22 -0.12 47.61
N THR A 20 -19.92 0.58 48.71
CA THR A 20 -20.60 0.45 49.98
C THR A 20 -21.34 1.75 50.30
N VAL A 21 -22.61 1.63 50.63
CA VAL A 21 -23.44 2.73 51.11
C VAL A 21 -23.77 2.46 52.58
N ILE A 22 -23.51 3.45 53.44
CA ILE A 22 -23.77 3.41 54.86
C ILE A 22 -24.82 4.46 55.18
N ASP A 23 -25.90 4.09 55.83
CA ASP A 23 -26.90 5.05 56.28
C ASP A 23 -26.51 5.70 57.61
N VAL A 24 -27.27 6.71 58.02
CA VAL A 24 -27.01 7.45 59.26
C VAL A 24 -27.17 6.57 60.50
N GLY A 25 -27.83 5.41 60.42
CA GLY A 25 -27.95 4.41 61.46
C GLY A 25 -26.85 3.36 61.45
N GLY A 26 -25.86 3.46 60.59
CA GLY A 26 -24.73 2.53 60.47
C GLY A 26 -25.05 1.24 59.71
N ARG A 27 -26.18 1.14 59.02
CA ARG A 27 -26.50 -0.01 58.18
C ARG A 27 -25.79 0.09 56.86
N GLU A 28 -25.16 -1.00 56.46
CA GLU A 28 -24.35 -1.06 55.24
C GLU A 28 -25.03 -1.93 54.17
N VAL A 29 -24.98 -1.47 52.94
CA VAL A 29 -25.28 -2.24 51.74
C VAL A 29 -24.09 -2.11 50.76
N SER A 30 -23.59 -3.24 50.32
CA SER A 30 -22.46 -3.27 49.36
C SER A 30 -22.88 -3.97 48.10
N GLN A 31 -22.38 -3.45 46.97
CA GLN A 31 -22.50 -4.08 45.67
C GLN A 31 -21.14 -4.08 44.98
N ASP A 32 -20.81 -5.24 44.41
CA ASP A 32 -19.61 -5.36 43.58
C ASP A 32 -19.95 -5.02 42.15
N VAL A 33 -19.13 -4.12 41.55
CA VAL A 33 -19.24 -3.73 40.17
C VAL A 33 -17.96 -4.22 39.46
N LEU A 34 -18.14 -5.16 38.53
CA LEU A 34 -17.03 -5.63 37.70
C LEU A 34 -16.74 -4.57 36.65
N VAL A 35 -15.53 -4.01 36.66
CA VAL A 35 -15.00 -3.10 35.66
C VAL A 35 -14.12 -3.92 34.75
N THR A 36 -14.45 -3.94 33.46
CA THR A 36 -13.62 -4.56 32.42
C THR A 36 -13.05 -3.45 31.56
N MET A 37 -11.75 -3.41 31.48
CA MET A 37 -11.05 -2.50 30.59
C MET A 37 -10.86 -3.18 29.24
N ASP A 38 -11.30 -2.51 28.20
CA ASP A 38 -11.17 -2.99 26.83
C ASP A 38 -9.68 -2.87 26.41
N GLY A 39 -9.02 -4.02 26.32
CA GLY A 39 -7.61 -4.10 25.99
C GLY A 39 -7.38 -3.98 24.49
N ASP A 40 -6.20 -3.53 24.15
CA ASP A 40 -5.64 -3.63 22.82
C ASP A 40 -5.00 -5.01 22.68
N PHE A 41 -5.55 -5.90 21.85
CA PHE A 41 -5.12 -7.30 21.74
C PHE A 41 -4.60 -7.66 20.36
N ALA A 42 -4.94 -6.90 19.33
CA ALA A 42 -4.49 -7.12 17.98
C ALA A 42 -3.18 -6.36 17.69
N SER A 43 -2.42 -6.85 16.74
CA SER A 43 -1.32 -6.09 16.13
C SER A 43 -1.84 -5.30 14.94
N PRO A 44 -1.19 -4.19 14.55
CA PRO A 44 -1.54 -3.45 13.35
C PRO A 44 -1.58 -4.34 12.11
N THR A 45 -2.43 -4.00 11.15
CA THR A 45 -2.58 -4.77 9.91
C THR A 45 -2.41 -3.86 8.69
N PHE A 46 -1.55 -4.25 7.75
CA PHE A 46 -1.47 -3.60 6.44
C PHE A 46 -2.64 -4.07 5.58
N THR A 47 -3.63 -3.20 5.38
CA THR A 47 -4.79 -3.46 4.52
C THR A 47 -4.53 -3.14 3.06
N ILE A 48 -3.57 -2.25 2.81
CA ILE A 48 -2.99 -1.96 1.50
C ILE A 48 -1.48 -1.93 1.67
N ALA A 49 -0.76 -2.63 0.81
CA ALA A 49 0.70 -2.60 0.72
C ALA A 49 1.13 -2.79 -0.73
N PRO A 50 2.36 -2.41 -1.12
CA PRO A 50 2.92 -2.79 -2.40
C PRO A 50 2.95 -4.31 -2.57
N ASP A 51 2.84 -4.78 -3.81
CA ASP A 51 3.06 -6.19 -4.14
C ASP A 51 4.44 -6.66 -3.66
N ALA A 52 4.58 -7.95 -3.35
CA ALA A 52 5.83 -8.53 -2.86
C ALA A 52 7.02 -8.25 -3.79
N THR A 53 6.75 -8.12 -5.08
CA THR A 53 7.74 -7.76 -6.10
C THR A 53 7.12 -6.82 -7.12
N VAL A 54 7.77 -5.68 -7.35
CA VAL A 54 7.36 -4.68 -8.34
C VAL A 54 8.51 -4.45 -9.31
N THR A 55 8.25 -4.51 -10.61
CA THR A 55 9.23 -4.14 -11.64
C THR A 55 8.97 -2.74 -12.14
N VAL A 56 10.00 -1.91 -12.11
CA VAL A 56 9.98 -0.52 -12.61
C VAL A 56 10.96 -0.41 -13.77
N LEU A 57 10.46 0.04 -14.91
CA LEU A 57 11.32 0.26 -16.08
C LEU A 57 12.09 1.58 -15.92
N MET A 58 13.38 1.50 -16.17
CA MET A 58 14.28 2.65 -16.15
C MET A 58 13.87 3.69 -17.20
N LYS A 59 13.83 4.95 -16.80
CA LYS A 59 13.48 6.10 -17.63
C LYS A 59 14.46 7.23 -17.32
N SER A 60 14.32 8.37 -18.03
CA SER A 60 15.09 9.59 -17.70
C SER A 60 14.93 10.04 -16.24
N GLU A 61 13.77 9.77 -15.64
CA GLU A 61 13.49 9.90 -14.22
C GLU A 61 12.66 8.68 -13.81
N THR A 62 13.31 7.73 -13.13
CA THR A 62 12.68 6.50 -12.68
C THR A 62 11.94 6.76 -11.37
N LYS A 63 10.61 6.55 -11.37
CA LYS A 63 9.73 6.85 -10.24
C LYS A 63 8.98 5.60 -9.80
N PHE A 64 8.84 5.46 -8.49
CA PHE A 64 8.00 4.45 -7.86
C PHE A 64 7.00 5.13 -6.93
N LYS A 65 5.71 4.79 -7.02
CA LYS A 65 4.68 5.28 -6.12
C LYS A 65 4.56 4.30 -4.95
N LEU A 66 5.12 4.66 -3.80
CA LEU A 66 4.90 3.94 -2.56
C LEU A 66 3.54 4.33 -1.99
N SER A 67 2.68 3.35 -1.77
CA SER A 67 1.36 3.56 -1.15
C SER A 67 1.06 2.40 -0.21
N PHE A 68 0.60 2.72 1.01
CA PHE A 68 0.11 1.73 1.95
C PHE A 68 -1.01 2.29 2.83
N THR A 69 -1.79 1.41 3.41
CA THR A 69 -2.74 1.72 4.48
C THR A 69 -2.59 0.68 5.59
N VAL A 70 -2.45 1.17 6.81
CA VAL A 70 -2.39 0.38 8.04
C VAL A 70 -3.61 0.70 8.88
N THR A 71 -4.18 -0.32 9.50
CA THR A 71 -5.28 -0.18 10.46
C THR A 71 -4.95 -0.95 11.74
N ASP A 72 -5.48 -0.46 12.83
CA ASP A 72 -5.39 -1.06 14.15
C ASP A 72 -6.78 -1.05 14.81
N ASP A 73 -7.05 -1.97 15.73
CA ASP A 73 -8.33 -2.03 16.42
C ASP A 73 -8.46 -0.94 17.50
N ARG A 74 -7.35 -0.27 17.84
CA ARG A 74 -7.30 0.83 18.83
C ARG A 74 -6.53 2.03 18.31
N ILE A 75 -5.28 2.14 18.66
CA ILE A 75 -4.45 3.31 18.40
C ILE A 75 -3.15 2.87 17.75
N LEU A 76 -3.01 3.21 16.50
CA LEU A 76 -1.76 3.12 15.78
C LEU A 76 -0.82 4.25 16.26
N ASP A 77 0.45 3.94 16.47
CA ASP A 77 1.45 4.94 16.89
C ASP A 77 2.18 5.48 15.66
N TYR A 78 2.89 4.63 14.94
CA TYR A 78 3.65 5.03 13.74
C TYR A 78 3.90 3.87 12.77
N VAL A 79 4.41 4.22 11.60
CA VAL A 79 5.01 3.28 10.65
C VAL A 79 6.45 3.69 10.37
N ILE A 80 7.38 2.75 10.44
CA ILE A 80 8.76 2.93 9.97
C ILE A 80 8.85 2.39 8.55
N ILE A 81 9.41 3.20 7.64
CA ILE A 81 9.71 2.82 6.26
C ILE A 81 11.22 2.81 6.12
N ASN A 82 11.78 1.69 5.68
CA ASN A 82 13.20 1.56 5.40
C ASN A 82 13.42 1.05 3.98
N ILE A 83 14.13 1.84 3.17
CA ILE A 83 14.53 1.51 1.80
C ILE A 83 16.03 1.85 1.67
N PRO A 84 16.92 0.89 1.96
CA PRO A 84 18.35 1.15 1.91
C PRO A 84 18.79 1.66 0.54
N GLY A 85 19.57 2.73 0.53
CA GLY A 85 20.08 3.37 -0.69
C GLY A 85 19.15 4.42 -1.30
N ILE A 86 17.98 4.69 -0.72
CA ILE A 86 17.07 5.74 -1.14
C ILE A 86 17.07 6.87 -0.11
N ASP A 87 17.43 8.07 -0.57
CA ASP A 87 17.49 9.25 0.28
C ASP A 87 16.13 9.59 0.90
N GLY A 88 16.14 9.91 2.20
CA GLY A 88 14.93 10.22 2.95
C GLY A 88 14.09 9.00 3.37
N PHE A 89 14.52 7.76 3.07
CA PHE A 89 13.83 6.51 3.44
C PHE A 89 14.69 5.55 4.28
N ASP A 90 15.73 6.06 4.93
CA ASP A 90 16.46 5.30 5.94
C ASP A 90 15.75 5.43 7.29
N ASN A 91 15.00 4.39 7.67
CA ASN A 91 14.19 4.34 8.89
C ASN A 91 13.25 5.56 9.07
N ARG A 92 12.62 5.98 7.98
CA ARG A 92 11.69 7.11 7.99
C ARG A 92 10.44 6.76 8.80
N ARG A 93 10.19 7.54 9.84
CA ARG A 93 9.03 7.40 10.69
C ARG A 93 7.87 8.28 10.19
N VAL A 94 6.68 7.69 10.12
CA VAL A 94 5.41 8.36 9.77
C VAL A 94 4.45 8.19 10.93
N GLU A 95 4.05 9.29 11.55
CA GLU A 95 3.17 9.30 12.73
C GLU A 95 1.70 9.06 12.35
N ALA A 96 1.01 8.30 13.17
CA ALA A 96 -0.44 8.08 13.02
C ALA A 96 -1.28 9.10 13.80
N ASP A 97 -0.66 9.95 14.63
CA ASP A 97 -1.30 11.02 15.40
C ASP A 97 -2.47 10.54 16.26
N GLY A 98 -2.33 9.36 16.87
CA GLY A 98 -3.35 8.78 17.74
C GLY A 98 -4.59 8.24 17.03
N LYS A 99 -4.54 8.07 15.72
CA LYS A 99 -5.60 7.46 14.91
C LYS A 99 -5.48 5.95 14.89
N SER A 100 -6.57 5.26 14.58
CA SER A 100 -6.58 3.81 14.35
C SER A 100 -6.28 3.42 12.89
N SER A 101 -6.01 4.40 12.01
CA SER A 101 -5.68 4.16 10.60
C SER A 101 -4.71 5.22 10.11
N LEU A 102 -3.73 4.78 9.32
CA LEU A 102 -2.76 5.61 8.63
C LEU A 102 -2.70 5.21 7.16
N SER A 103 -2.92 6.17 6.26
CA SER A 103 -2.68 6.01 4.83
C SER A 103 -1.54 6.90 4.40
N PHE A 104 -0.62 6.34 3.62
CA PHE A 104 0.56 7.03 3.10
C PHE A 104 0.64 6.85 1.60
N THR A 105 1.01 7.90 0.89
CA THR A 105 1.31 7.85 -0.54
C THR A 105 2.37 8.88 -0.86
N GLU A 106 3.47 8.42 -1.46
CA GLU A 106 4.55 9.29 -1.90
C GLU A 106 5.20 8.74 -3.18
N GLN A 107 5.66 9.63 -4.04
CA GLN A 107 6.40 9.27 -5.23
C GLN A 107 7.90 9.32 -4.93
N ILE A 108 8.55 8.18 -5.02
CA ILE A 108 9.98 8.00 -4.75
C ILE A 108 10.72 8.07 -6.08
N ILE A 109 11.79 8.87 -6.14
CA ILE A 109 12.73 8.88 -7.26
C ILE A 109 13.78 7.81 -6.98
N LEU A 110 13.88 6.84 -7.88
CA LEU A 110 14.88 5.77 -7.80
C LEU A 110 16.13 6.17 -8.61
N PRO A 111 17.32 5.75 -8.19
CA PRO A 111 18.52 5.89 -9.00
C PRO A 111 18.35 5.26 -10.37
N ASN A 112 18.94 5.88 -11.38
CA ASN A 112 18.83 5.43 -12.77
C ASN A 112 19.88 4.34 -13.07
N GLU A 113 19.72 3.20 -12.40
CA GLU A 113 20.59 2.03 -12.50
C GLU A 113 19.79 0.75 -12.34
N VAL A 114 20.24 -0.31 -12.99
CA VAL A 114 19.61 -1.66 -12.85
C VAL A 114 19.98 -2.21 -11.49
N GLN A 115 19.03 -2.15 -10.56
CA GLN A 115 19.22 -2.57 -9.19
C GLN A 115 17.89 -2.99 -8.55
N SER A 116 17.98 -3.80 -7.49
CA SER A 116 16.85 -4.15 -6.64
C SER A 116 16.92 -3.39 -5.31
N TYR A 117 15.80 -2.81 -4.91
CA TYR A 117 15.63 -2.09 -3.64
C TYR A 117 14.61 -2.86 -2.78
N ASN A 118 15.00 -3.17 -1.56
CA ASN A 118 14.12 -3.81 -0.60
C ASN A 118 13.42 -2.74 0.24
N ILE A 119 12.09 -2.80 0.27
CA ILE A 119 11.26 -1.99 1.16
C ILE A 119 10.92 -2.84 2.37
N THR A 120 11.14 -2.32 3.57
CA THR A 120 10.63 -2.87 4.81
C THR A 120 9.75 -1.81 5.46
N MET A 121 8.51 -2.18 5.80
CA MET A 121 7.58 -1.31 6.50
C MET A 121 7.14 -2.00 7.79
N THR A 122 7.37 -1.35 8.93
CA THR A 122 6.97 -1.85 10.26
C THR A 122 5.98 -0.89 10.87
N ALA A 123 4.76 -1.36 11.09
CA ALA A 123 3.71 -0.64 11.80
C ALA A 123 3.76 -1.00 13.28
N VAL A 124 3.62 0.01 14.13
CA VAL A 124 3.67 -0.11 15.59
C VAL A 124 2.44 0.54 16.20
N ASP A 125 1.76 -0.17 17.09
CA ASP A 125 0.64 0.38 17.87
C ASP A 125 1.09 1.08 19.16
N ALA A 126 0.16 1.73 19.84
CA ALA A 126 0.42 2.44 21.08
C ALA A 126 0.82 1.53 22.27
N LYS A 127 0.73 0.20 22.11
CA LYS A 127 1.17 -0.81 23.09
C LYS A 127 2.51 -1.43 22.73
N GLY A 128 3.06 -1.07 21.57
CA GLY A 128 4.34 -1.59 21.08
C GLY A 128 4.21 -2.94 20.36
N LYS A 129 3.00 -3.35 19.94
CA LYS A 129 2.87 -4.51 19.08
C LYS A 129 3.19 -4.09 17.65
N GLU A 130 3.78 -5.01 16.90
CA GLU A 130 4.36 -4.71 15.59
C GLU A 130 3.85 -5.66 14.52
N THR A 131 3.78 -5.15 13.30
CA THR A 131 3.62 -5.95 12.08
C THR A 131 4.53 -5.40 11.01
N THR A 132 5.29 -6.30 10.39
CA THR A 132 6.24 -5.95 9.32
C THR A 132 5.79 -6.55 8.01
N THR A 133 5.88 -5.77 6.94
CA THR A 133 5.72 -6.23 5.55
C THR A 133 6.92 -5.80 4.71
N THR A 134 7.22 -6.57 3.67
CA THR A 134 8.35 -6.33 2.78
C THR A 134 7.91 -6.37 1.32
N SER A 135 8.60 -5.59 0.49
CA SER A 135 8.45 -5.59 -0.96
C SER A 135 9.82 -5.40 -1.62
N THR A 136 9.99 -5.89 -2.82
CA THR A 136 11.21 -5.68 -3.62
C THR A 136 10.86 -4.89 -4.88
N ILE A 137 11.52 -3.76 -5.09
CA ILE A 137 11.44 -3.01 -6.35
C ILE A 137 12.63 -3.43 -7.21
N ASN A 138 12.37 -3.97 -8.39
CA ASN A 138 13.39 -4.28 -9.38
C ASN A 138 13.39 -3.20 -10.46
N VAL A 139 14.41 -2.37 -10.50
CA VAL A 139 14.65 -1.44 -11.61
C VAL A 139 15.35 -2.21 -12.72
N SER A 140 14.77 -2.20 -13.90
CA SER A 140 15.30 -2.90 -15.07
C SER A 140 15.34 -2.00 -16.30
N GLU A 141 16.28 -2.27 -17.19
CA GLU A 141 16.26 -1.63 -18.52
C GLU A 141 15.01 -2.03 -19.30
N MET A 142 14.60 -1.15 -20.20
CA MET A 142 13.55 -1.48 -21.16
C MET A 142 14.09 -2.52 -22.13
N PRO A 143 13.49 -3.71 -22.23
CA PRO A 143 13.92 -4.70 -23.21
C PRO A 143 13.55 -4.28 -24.63
N ASP A 144 14.35 -4.69 -25.61
CA ASP A 144 13.94 -4.64 -27.01
C ASP A 144 12.95 -5.80 -27.25
N PHE A 145 11.66 -5.47 -27.30
CA PHE A 145 10.61 -6.47 -27.42
C PHE A 145 10.59 -7.07 -28.83
N SER A 146 10.69 -8.38 -28.91
CA SER A 146 10.59 -9.09 -30.21
C SER A 146 9.23 -8.93 -30.87
N LYS A 147 8.19 -8.59 -30.13
CA LYS A 147 6.83 -8.30 -30.61
C LYS A 147 6.27 -7.06 -29.93
N MET A 148 5.57 -6.26 -30.70
CA MET A 148 4.83 -5.11 -30.22
C MET A 148 3.45 -5.10 -30.92
N TYR A 149 2.43 -4.70 -30.19
CA TYR A 149 1.06 -4.60 -30.71
C TYR A 149 0.56 -3.17 -30.56
N LEU A 150 -0.21 -2.71 -31.52
CA LEU A 150 -0.96 -1.47 -31.46
C LEU A 150 -2.42 -1.78 -31.15
N ALA A 151 -2.96 -1.11 -30.14
CA ALA A 151 -4.36 -1.17 -29.78
C ALA A 151 -4.96 0.24 -29.75
N ASP A 152 -6.16 0.37 -30.28
CA ASP A 152 -7.00 1.58 -30.28
C ASP A 152 -8.28 1.40 -29.44
N VAL A 153 -8.19 0.46 -28.50
CA VAL A 153 -9.24 0.12 -27.53
C VAL A 153 -8.72 0.31 -26.11
N LYS A 154 -9.63 0.48 -25.13
CA LYS A 154 -9.28 0.89 -23.77
C LYS A 154 -9.47 -0.20 -22.71
N THR A 155 -10.18 -1.26 -23.05
CA THR A 155 -10.50 -2.32 -22.09
C THR A 155 -9.89 -3.66 -22.50
N VAL A 156 -9.66 -4.54 -21.52
CA VAL A 156 -9.14 -5.89 -21.77
C VAL A 156 -10.14 -6.73 -22.57
N GLU A 157 -11.43 -6.52 -22.35
CA GLU A 157 -12.51 -7.18 -23.07
C GLU A 157 -12.49 -6.82 -24.56
N GLU A 158 -12.36 -5.55 -24.89
CA GLU A 158 -12.23 -5.06 -26.27
C GLU A 158 -10.95 -5.58 -26.94
N LEU A 159 -9.82 -5.59 -26.17
CA LEU A 159 -8.53 -6.10 -26.65
C LEU A 159 -8.62 -7.58 -27.06
N ASN A 160 -9.46 -8.36 -26.39
CA ASN A 160 -9.65 -9.79 -26.63
C ASN A 160 -10.96 -10.14 -27.35
N SER A 161 -11.57 -9.18 -28.02
CA SER A 161 -12.91 -9.30 -28.63
C SER A 161 -12.95 -10.04 -29.98
N ASP A 162 -11.85 -10.65 -30.44
CA ASP A 162 -11.72 -11.31 -31.76
C ASP A 162 -12.00 -10.39 -32.98
N VAL A 163 -12.00 -9.07 -32.77
CA VAL A 163 -12.11 -8.13 -33.87
C VAL A 163 -10.81 -8.16 -34.69
N PHE A 164 -10.96 -8.35 -35.99
CA PHE A 164 -9.80 -8.40 -36.88
C PHE A 164 -8.95 -7.13 -36.80
N GLY A 165 -7.66 -7.32 -36.55
CA GLY A 165 -6.67 -6.22 -36.42
C GLY A 165 -6.64 -5.57 -35.02
N VAL A 166 -7.31 -6.13 -34.02
CA VAL A 166 -7.24 -5.65 -32.62
C VAL A 166 -6.75 -6.79 -31.73
N PRO A 167 -5.60 -6.64 -31.04
CA PRO A 167 -4.56 -5.64 -31.30
C PRO A 167 -3.76 -5.98 -32.56
N MET A 168 -3.29 -4.97 -33.27
CA MET A 168 -2.52 -5.13 -34.49
C MET A 168 -1.04 -5.40 -34.18
N LEU A 169 -0.49 -6.49 -34.69
CA LEU A 169 0.96 -6.75 -34.60
C LEU A 169 1.73 -5.71 -35.44
N ILE A 170 2.75 -5.11 -34.84
CA ILE A 170 3.65 -4.16 -35.50
C ILE A 170 4.97 -4.83 -35.88
N ASN A 171 5.56 -4.39 -37.00
CA ASN A 171 6.82 -4.94 -37.47
C ASN A 171 7.98 -4.40 -36.63
N HIS A 172 8.75 -5.31 -36.03
CA HIS A 172 10.05 -5.01 -35.43
C HIS A 172 11.08 -4.86 -36.58
N THR A 173 11.65 -3.68 -36.72
CA THR A 173 12.49 -3.34 -37.89
C THR A 173 13.97 -3.11 -37.54
N GLY A 174 14.32 -3.11 -36.27
CA GLY A 174 15.66 -2.92 -35.72
C GLY A 174 15.58 -2.71 -34.22
N GLU A 175 16.71 -2.65 -33.55
CA GLU A 175 16.79 -2.48 -32.09
C GLU A 175 15.98 -1.25 -31.65
N PHE A 176 14.99 -1.48 -30.78
CA PHE A 176 13.98 -0.50 -30.30
C PHE A 176 13.18 0.20 -31.40
N GLN A 177 13.13 -0.37 -32.63
CA GLN A 177 12.44 0.23 -33.75
C GLN A 177 11.25 -0.61 -34.19
N TYR A 178 10.07 -0.01 -34.13
CA TYR A 178 8.80 -0.64 -34.50
C TYR A 178 8.09 0.23 -35.54
N ARG A 179 7.55 -0.38 -36.59
CA ARG A 179 6.83 0.32 -37.66
C ARG A 179 5.49 -0.33 -37.93
N ALA A 180 4.44 0.50 -37.94
CA ALA A 180 3.10 0.11 -38.36
C ALA A 180 2.52 1.18 -39.30
N ARG A 181 1.56 0.75 -40.12
CA ARG A 181 0.63 1.67 -40.80
C ARG A 181 -0.73 1.49 -40.13
N TYR A 182 -1.23 2.55 -39.55
CA TYR A 182 -2.50 2.59 -38.90
C TYR A 182 -3.39 3.66 -39.54
N TYR A 183 -4.65 3.29 -39.83
CA TYR A 183 -5.64 4.23 -40.34
C TYR A 183 -6.56 4.66 -39.22
N ASN A 184 -6.40 5.87 -38.75
CA ASN A 184 -7.27 6.46 -37.74
C ASN A 184 -8.54 7.03 -38.40
N LYS A 185 -9.71 6.45 -38.08
CA LYS A 185 -11.01 6.90 -38.57
C LYS A 185 -11.59 8.07 -37.79
N THR A 186 -11.20 8.23 -36.54
CA THR A 186 -11.79 9.19 -35.60
C THR A 186 -10.71 10.06 -35.00
N ALA A 187 -10.82 11.37 -35.11
CA ALA A 187 -9.90 12.31 -34.45
C ALA A 187 -9.97 12.10 -32.92
N GLY A 188 -8.79 12.14 -32.28
CA GLY A 188 -8.70 11.97 -30.80
C GLY A 188 -8.72 10.51 -30.34
N THR A 189 -8.61 9.52 -31.24
CA THR A 189 -8.41 8.13 -30.84
C THR A 189 -7.10 7.98 -30.07
N GLU A 190 -7.17 7.43 -28.87
CA GLU A 190 -6.00 7.04 -28.10
C GLU A 190 -5.42 5.74 -28.65
N ILE A 191 -4.09 5.67 -28.74
CA ILE A 191 -3.38 4.52 -29.27
C ILE A 191 -2.41 4.02 -28.21
N PHE A 192 -2.43 2.73 -27.98
CA PHE A 192 -1.56 2.04 -27.04
C PHE A 192 -0.60 1.10 -27.77
N PHE A 193 0.62 1.01 -27.27
CA PHE A 193 1.61 0.05 -27.76
C PHE A 193 1.92 -0.94 -26.63
N LEU A 194 1.75 -2.23 -26.92
CA LEU A 194 1.80 -3.31 -25.95
C LEU A 194 2.80 -4.38 -26.40
N PRO A 195 3.76 -4.79 -25.55
CA PRO A 195 4.60 -5.96 -25.85
C PRO A 195 3.87 -7.30 -25.66
N GLN A 196 2.74 -7.29 -24.95
CA GLN A 196 1.83 -8.43 -24.76
C GLN A 196 0.52 -8.24 -25.53
N LYS A 197 -0.09 -9.34 -25.99
CA LYS A 197 -1.29 -9.29 -26.85
C LYS A 197 -2.59 -9.09 -26.07
N THR A 198 -2.70 -9.60 -24.85
CA THR A 198 -3.99 -9.86 -24.17
C THR A 198 -4.30 -8.95 -22.99
N ASN A 199 -3.38 -8.06 -22.61
CA ASN A 199 -3.54 -7.17 -21.46
C ASN A 199 -2.77 -5.87 -21.67
N PHE A 200 -3.17 -4.81 -20.96
CA PHE A 200 -2.44 -3.53 -20.87
C PHE A 200 -1.33 -3.55 -19.81
N THR A 201 -1.30 -4.55 -18.97
CA THR A 201 -0.27 -4.73 -17.95
C THR A 201 0.61 -5.94 -18.29
N PRO A 202 1.88 -5.99 -17.85
CA PRO A 202 2.57 -5.03 -16.98
C PRO A 202 3.10 -3.79 -17.72
N ILE A 203 3.17 -3.80 -19.05
CA ILE A 203 3.79 -2.72 -19.84
C ILE A 203 2.80 -2.22 -20.88
N CYS A 204 2.58 -0.91 -20.88
CA CYS A 204 1.77 -0.19 -21.86
C CYS A 204 2.44 1.15 -22.16
N PHE A 205 2.59 1.47 -23.45
CA PHE A 205 3.10 2.74 -23.93
C PHE A 205 1.99 3.48 -24.70
N GLY A 206 1.99 4.78 -24.57
CA GLY A 206 1.02 5.67 -25.23
C GLY A 206 -0.04 6.16 -24.25
N LEU A 207 -0.41 7.40 -24.41
CA LEU A 207 -1.56 8.09 -23.82
C LEU A 207 -2.28 8.83 -24.91
#